data_c80fc40bd74c6f54aaeb58582342fed4
#
_entry.id   c80fc40bd74c6f54aaeb58582342fed4
#
_cell.length_a   1.000
_cell.length_b   1.000
_cell.length_c   1.000
_cell.angle_alpha   90.00
_cell.angle_beta   90.00
_cell.angle_gamma   90.00
#
_symmetry.space_group_name_H-M   'P 1'
#
loop_
_entity.id
_entity.type
_entity.pdbx_description
1 polymer ?
#
loop_
_entity_poly.entity_id
_entity_poly.type
_entity_poly.pdbx_seq_one_letter_code
_entity_poly.pdbx_strand_id
1 'polypeptide(L)'
;MRTIWNGSISFGLVNIPVGLALATTPKAKQSDVSFRTLHRECKTPIRQKRWCPTHEREVGPDEIVKGWEVAKGEFVVVEDADLEAIQQHDDSRSIDITSFVPLDEVDPVYLDRTYFLAPSSTPAQRRPYVLLLEAMKQANMGAIGRFVLRGAEYFAFIRPKGEALVLETLFLAEDVRSQAEIDEAVAGTEVKEAELDLARQVMDSLVGDFEPEELHSQYRSDLRQMLEAKLDGQEITKPEPAPETPVVDLMEALKRSVAEAQDRKATAATGSRKTKAASKSGSRTRRQPARKSA
;
A
#
# COMPACT_ATOMS: atom_id res chain seq x y z
N MET A 1 8.65 1.56 -16.72
CA MET A 1 8.09 2.20 -15.50
C MET A 1 8.38 3.69 -15.57
N ARG A 2 7.41 4.56 -15.24
CA ARG A 2 7.62 6.04 -15.28
C ARG A 2 8.22 6.48 -13.96
N THR A 3 9.41 7.08 -14.02
CA THR A 3 10.07 7.66 -12.85
C THR A 3 9.51 9.05 -12.55
N ILE A 4 9.42 9.41 -11.29
CA ILE A 4 8.98 10.73 -10.80
C ILE A 4 10.17 11.61 -10.39
N TRP A 5 11.34 10.98 -10.18
CA TRP A 5 12.60 11.60 -9.82
C TRP A 5 13.75 10.76 -10.39
N ASN A 6 14.84 11.39 -10.78
CA ASN A 6 16.06 10.74 -11.23
C ASN A 6 17.25 11.35 -10.50
N GLY A 7 18.13 10.49 -10.03
CA GLY A 7 19.29 10.84 -9.25
C GLY A 7 20.20 9.64 -9.06
N SER A 8 20.83 9.55 -7.91
CA SER A 8 21.76 8.46 -7.59
C SER A 8 21.67 8.03 -6.13
N ILE A 9 22.03 6.80 -5.85
CA ILE A 9 22.36 6.35 -4.48
C ILE A 9 23.83 6.63 -4.27
N SER A 10 24.17 7.28 -3.15
CA SER A 10 25.54 7.61 -2.77
C SER A 10 25.88 6.99 -1.42
N PHE A 11 27.05 6.34 -1.34
CA PHE A 11 27.65 5.91 -0.08
C PHE A 11 29.18 5.89 -0.22
N GLY A 12 29.83 6.68 0.58
CA GLY A 12 31.26 6.90 0.46
C GLY A 12 31.64 7.48 -0.91
N LEU A 13 32.48 6.76 -1.67
CA LEU A 13 32.91 7.15 -3.01
C LEU A 13 32.06 6.49 -4.13
N VAL A 14 31.08 5.69 -3.77
CA VAL A 14 30.22 4.97 -4.72
C VAL A 14 28.99 5.80 -5.05
N ASN A 15 28.71 5.94 -6.36
CA ASN A 15 27.54 6.62 -6.87
C ASN A 15 26.84 5.73 -7.89
N ILE A 16 25.56 5.42 -7.64
CA ILE A 16 24.77 4.48 -8.43
C ILE A 16 23.56 5.23 -9.01
N PRO A 17 23.51 5.48 -10.34
CA PRO A 17 22.40 6.16 -10.97
C PRO A 17 21.10 5.34 -10.86
N VAL A 18 20.04 5.96 -10.36
CA VAL A 18 18.72 5.35 -10.18
C VAL A 18 17.59 6.32 -10.50
N GLY A 19 16.44 5.78 -10.82
CA GLY A 19 15.20 6.53 -10.92
C GLY A 19 14.20 6.07 -9.85
N LEU A 20 13.47 7.01 -9.25
CA LEU A 20 12.43 6.73 -8.27
C LEU A 20 11.08 6.61 -8.98
N ALA A 21 10.40 5.51 -8.79
CA ALA A 21 9.06 5.27 -9.34
C ALA A 21 8.12 4.80 -8.23
N LEU A 22 6.89 5.32 -8.19
CA LEU A 22 5.90 4.88 -7.21
C LEU A 22 5.67 3.36 -7.33
N ALA A 23 5.72 2.65 -6.21
CA ALA A 23 5.43 1.21 -6.16
C ALA A 23 3.92 0.93 -6.32
N THR A 24 3.07 1.91 -5.98
CA THR A 24 1.63 1.82 -6.14
C THR A 24 1.16 2.64 -7.33
N THR A 25 0.09 2.20 -7.99
CA THR A 25 -0.53 2.99 -9.06
C THR A 25 -1.18 4.25 -8.48
N PRO A 26 -1.28 5.36 -9.25
CA PRO A 26 -1.97 6.57 -8.78
C PRO A 26 -3.40 6.34 -8.31
N LYS A 27 -4.04 5.28 -8.82
CA LYS A 27 -5.41 4.88 -8.47
C LYS A 27 -5.48 3.97 -7.23
N ALA A 28 -4.36 3.55 -6.65
CA ALA A 28 -4.34 2.58 -5.55
C ALA A 28 -5.09 3.05 -4.29
N LYS A 29 -5.06 4.36 -4.00
CA LYS A 29 -5.76 4.98 -2.85
C LYS A 29 -7.15 5.53 -3.21
N GLN A 30 -7.50 5.59 -4.49
CA GLN A 30 -8.80 6.08 -4.98
C GLN A 30 -9.58 4.93 -5.60
N SER A 31 -10.91 4.97 -5.54
CA SER A 31 -11.72 4.08 -6.38
C SER A 31 -11.38 4.36 -7.85
N ASP A 32 -11.45 3.36 -8.74
CA ASP A 32 -11.24 3.54 -10.18
C ASP A 32 -12.19 4.58 -10.79
N VAL A 33 -13.19 4.99 -10.01
CA VAL A 33 -14.21 5.95 -10.36
C VAL A 33 -13.90 7.29 -9.69
N SER A 34 -13.72 8.33 -10.50
CA SER A 34 -13.62 9.71 -10.02
C SER A 34 -14.93 10.44 -10.24
N PHE A 35 -15.47 11.04 -9.19
CA PHE A 35 -16.68 11.84 -9.30
C PHE A 35 -16.33 13.32 -9.45
N ARG A 36 -17.08 14.01 -10.33
CA ARG A 36 -17.08 15.48 -10.37
C ARG A 36 -18.32 16.00 -9.67
N THR A 37 -18.17 17.07 -8.92
CA THR A 37 -19.30 17.74 -8.28
C THR A 37 -20.10 18.50 -9.34
N LEU A 38 -21.40 18.19 -9.41
CA LEU A 38 -22.31 18.79 -10.38
C LEU A 38 -23.38 19.60 -9.66
N HIS A 39 -23.85 20.67 -10.30
CA HIS A 39 -25.07 21.36 -9.87
C HIS A 39 -26.28 20.44 -10.06
N ARG A 40 -27.14 20.32 -9.03
CA ARG A 40 -28.22 19.33 -9.01
C ARG A 40 -29.22 19.49 -10.16
N GLU A 41 -29.57 20.72 -10.50
CA GLU A 41 -30.57 21.00 -11.51
C GLU A 41 -30.02 20.85 -12.94
N CYS A 42 -28.98 21.61 -13.27
CA CYS A 42 -28.44 21.67 -14.63
C CYS A 42 -27.37 20.62 -14.95
N LYS A 43 -26.93 19.81 -13.98
CA LYS A 43 -25.90 18.75 -14.13
C LYS A 43 -24.56 19.27 -14.64
N THR A 44 -24.32 20.58 -14.59
CA THR A 44 -23.05 21.19 -15.00
C THR A 44 -22.01 21.07 -13.87
N PRO A 45 -20.73 20.77 -14.19
CA PRO A 45 -19.66 20.79 -13.20
C PRO A 45 -19.52 22.14 -12.54
N ILE A 46 -19.55 22.17 -11.19
CA ILE A 46 -19.32 23.40 -10.43
C ILE A 46 -17.84 23.76 -10.41
N ARG A 47 -17.55 25.07 -10.34
CA ARG A 47 -16.22 25.60 -10.14
C ARG A 47 -16.12 26.24 -8.76
N GLN A 48 -15.01 26.03 -8.07
CA GLN A 48 -14.70 26.69 -6.80
C GLN A 48 -14.02 28.02 -7.10
N LYS A 49 -14.51 29.09 -6.50
CA LYS A 49 -13.91 30.43 -6.56
C LYS A 49 -13.29 30.76 -5.21
N ARG A 50 -12.12 31.38 -5.22
CA ARG A 50 -11.48 31.89 -4.02
C ARG A 50 -12.09 33.26 -3.73
N TRP A 51 -12.68 33.42 -2.55
CA TRP A 51 -13.42 34.62 -2.18
C TRP A 51 -12.82 35.26 -0.95
N CYS A 52 -12.57 36.58 -1.00
CA CYS A 52 -12.15 37.33 0.17
C CYS A 52 -13.39 37.94 0.84
N PRO A 53 -13.72 37.54 2.08
CA PRO A 53 -14.92 38.03 2.76
C PRO A 53 -14.85 39.53 3.12
N THR A 54 -13.65 40.07 3.34
CA THR A 54 -13.43 41.48 3.67
C THR A 54 -13.60 42.39 2.46
N HIS A 55 -13.13 41.96 1.28
CA HIS A 55 -13.25 42.75 0.06
C HIS A 55 -14.45 42.35 -0.80
N GLU A 56 -15.23 41.38 -0.36
CA GLU A 56 -16.43 40.87 -1.04
C GLU A 56 -16.22 40.61 -2.55
N ARG A 57 -15.05 40.06 -2.90
CA ARG A 57 -14.71 39.74 -4.29
C ARG A 57 -13.88 38.43 -4.45
N GLU A 58 -13.87 37.92 -5.65
CA GLU A 58 -12.97 36.86 -6.06
C GLU A 58 -11.53 37.37 -6.11
N VAL A 59 -10.58 36.55 -5.59
CA VAL A 59 -9.14 36.86 -5.56
C VAL A 59 -8.37 35.92 -6.45
N GLY A 60 -7.40 36.46 -7.19
CA GLY A 60 -6.50 35.73 -8.05
C GLY A 60 -5.42 34.97 -7.27
N PRO A 61 -4.73 34.02 -7.91
CA PRO A 61 -3.63 33.29 -7.27
C PRO A 61 -2.50 34.20 -6.78
N ASP A 62 -2.23 35.26 -7.49
CA ASP A 62 -1.21 36.30 -7.24
C ASP A 62 -1.53 37.21 -6.04
N GLU A 63 -2.79 37.23 -5.61
CA GLU A 63 -3.25 37.98 -4.45
C GLU A 63 -3.30 37.12 -3.16
N ILE A 64 -2.86 35.85 -3.23
CA ILE A 64 -2.95 34.90 -2.11
C ILE A 64 -1.56 34.63 -1.58
N VAL A 65 -1.40 34.91 -0.29
CA VAL A 65 -0.18 34.59 0.47
C VAL A 65 -0.47 33.50 1.51
N LYS A 66 0.57 32.86 2.03
CA LYS A 66 0.45 31.91 3.12
C LYS A 66 0.50 32.65 4.45
N GLY A 67 -0.29 32.21 5.41
CA GLY A 67 -0.28 32.75 6.77
C GLY A 67 -0.12 31.64 7.78
N TRP A 68 0.81 31.81 8.72
CA TRP A 68 0.95 30.96 9.89
C TRP A 68 0.18 31.58 11.06
N GLU A 69 -0.84 30.91 11.57
CA GLU A 69 -1.66 31.37 12.69
C GLU A 69 -0.90 31.17 14.00
N VAL A 70 -0.45 32.26 14.62
CA VAL A 70 0.28 32.25 15.89
C VAL A 70 -0.65 32.36 17.10
N ALA A 71 -1.79 33.03 16.93
CA ALA A 71 -2.88 33.08 17.87
C ALA A 71 -4.20 33.20 17.10
N LYS A 72 -5.34 32.95 17.74
CA LYS A 72 -6.64 32.97 17.09
C LYS A 72 -6.91 34.29 16.35
N GLY A 73 -6.85 34.24 15.01
CA GLY A 73 -7.06 35.37 14.14
C GLY A 73 -5.82 36.26 13.90
N GLU A 74 -4.65 35.90 14.45
CA GLU A 74 -3.36 36.58 14.21
C GLU A 74 -2.46 35.72 13.33
N PHE A 75 -2.10 36.28 12.18
CA PHE A 75 -1.31 35.56 11.16
C PHE A 75 0.02 36.27 10.91
N VAL A 76 1.10 35.48 10.86
CA VAL A 76 2.36 35.90 10.26
C VAL A 76 2.30 35.54 8.79
N VAL A 77 2.47 36.54 7.92
CA VAL A 77 2.53 36.32 6.48
C VAL A 77 3.84 35.65 6.10
N VAL A 78 3.77 34.58 5.32
CA VAL A 78 4.91 33.84 4.80
C VAL A 78 4.84 33.92 3.28
N GLU A 79 5.81 34.58 2.69
CA GLU A 79 5.93 34.69 1.23
C GLU A 79 6.64 33.48 0.64
N ASP A 80 6.46 33.24 -0.66
CA ASP A 80 7.12 32.13 -1.34
C ASP A 80 8.64 32.25 -1.28
N ALA A 81 9.17 33.48 -1.32
CA ALA A 81 10.61 33.75 -1.16
C ALA A 81 11.17 33.32 0.22
N ASP A 82 10.38 33.45 1.29
CA ASP A 82 10.77 33.00 2.63
C ASP A 82 10.93 31.47 2.65
N LEU A 83 9.99 30.76 2.00
CA LEU A 83 10.03 29.30 1.88
C LEU A 83 11.16 28.83 0.99
N GLU A 84 11.41 29.54 -0.13
CA GLU A 84 12.54 29.24 -1.01
C GLU A 84 13.89 29.39 -0.31
N ALA A 85 14.01 30.38 0.60
CA ALA A 85 15.25 30.61 1.36
C ALA A 85 15.58 29.46 2.34
N ILE A 86 14.58 28.76 2.87
CA ILE A 86 14.77 27.62 3.78
C ILE A 86 14.69 26.27 3.07
N GLN A 87 14.23 26.24 1.81
CA GLN A 87 14.25 24.99 1.04
C GLN A 87 15.68 24.53 0.87
N GLN A 88 15.92 23.28 1.23
CA GLN A 88 17.20 22.67 0.93
C GLN A 88 17.31 22.48 -0.59
N HIS A 89 18.13 23.31 -1.22
CA HIS A 89 18.52 23.14 -2.61
C HIS A 89 19.57 22.04 -2.66
N ASP A 90 19.12 20.80 -2.74
CA ASP A 90 20.00 19.68 -3.02
C ASP A 90 20.13 19.52 -4.54
N ASP A 91 21.11 20.19 -5.11
CA ASP A 91 21.48 20.05 -6.51
C ASP A 91 22.13 18.69 -6.82
N SER A 92 22.55 17.93 -5.81
CA SER A 92 23.21 16.64 -5.95
C SER A 92 22.27 15.57 -6.52
N ARG A 93 20.96 15.69 -6.25
CA ARG A 93 19.96 14.66 -6.53
C ARG A 93 20.44 13.29 -6.07
N SER A 94 20.93 13.23 -4.85
CA SER A 94 21.49 12.03 -4.24
C SER A 94 20.56 11.49 -3.16
N ILE A 95 20.55 10.18 -3.04
CA ILE A 95 20.07 9.47 -1.85
C ILE A 95 21.32 9.07 -1.08
N ASP A 96 21.64 9.80 -0.03
CA ASP A 96 22.85 9.60 0.74
C ASP A 96 22.62 8.56 1.82
N ILE A 97 23.23 7.38 1.65
CA ILE A 97 23.19 6.31 2.66
C ILE A 97 24.06 6.72 3.84
N THR A 98 23.47 6.71 5.03
CA THR A 98 24.14 7.03 6.29
C THR A 98 24.55 5.78 7.07
N SER A 99 23.76 4.70 6.99
CA SER A 99 24.02 3.44 7.69
C SER A 99 23.36 2.26 7.02
N PHE A 100 23.84 1.05 7.36
CA PHE A 100 23.19 -0.22 7.05
C PHE A 100 22.71 -0.86 8.35
N VAL A 101 21.49 -1.38 8.34
CA VAL A 101 20.83 -2.00 9.50
C VAL A 101 20.22 -3.35 9.11
N PRO A 102 20.05 -4.32 10.04
CA PRO A 102 19.28 -5.52 9.79
C PRO A 102 17.86 -5.21 9.28
N LEU A 103 17.33 -6.04 8.37
CA LEU A 103 16.01 -5.78 7.77
C LEU A 103 14.87 -5.78 8.78
N ASP A 104 14.98 -6.55 9.84
CA ASP A 104 14.00 -6.74 10.92
C ASP A 104 14.09 -5.69 12.03
N GLU A 105 15.12 -4.83 12.01
CA GLU A 105 15.28 -3.77 13.03
C GLU A 105 14.36 -2.57 12.75
N VAL A 106 13.97 -2.36 11.49
CA VAL A 106 13.08 -1.24 11.12
C VAL A 106 11.62 -1.66 11.27
N ASP A 107 10.97 -1.15 12.32
CA ASP A 107 9.55 -1.41 12.55
C ASP A 107 8.70 -0.82 11.42
N PRO A 108 7.76 -1.60 10.83
CA PRO A 108 6.86 -1.13 9.79
C PRO A 108 6.05 0.13 10.14
N VAL A 109 5.88 0.46 11.42
CA VAL A 109 5.18 1.68 11.87
C VAL A 109 5.84 2.96 11.37
N TYR A 110 7.14 2.92 11.07
CA TYR A 110 7.88 4.04 10.53
C TYR A 110 7.76 4.19 9.01
N LEU A 111 7.20 3.21 8.29
CA LEU A 111 7.14 3.23 6.82
C LEU A 111 5.95 4.06 6.32
N ASP A 112 6.20 5.08 5.47
CA ASP A 112 5.14 5.90 4.85
C ASP A 112 4.86 5.46 3.40
N ARG A 113 5.76 5.78 2.47
CA ARG A 113 5.55 5.56 1.03
C ARG A 113 6.62 4.68 0.44
N THR A 114 6.18 3.74 -0.40
CA THR A 114 7.06 2.81 -1.08
C THR A 114 7.30 3.22 -2.53
N TYR A 115 8.57 3.18 -2.95
CA TYR A 115 9.03 3.45 -4.29
C TYR A 115 9.92 2.31 -4.78
N PHE A 116 9.88 2.02 -6.07
CA PHE A 116 10.90 1.21 -6.72
C PHE A 116 12.08 2.08 -7.13
N LEU A 117 13.29 1.62 -6.86
CA LEU A 117 14.52 2.19 -7.38
C LEU A 117 14.86 1.52 -8.71
N ALA A 118 14.54 2.18 -9.81
CA ALA A 118 14.80 1.68 -11.13
C ALA A 118 16.29 1.90 -11.49
N PRO A 119 17.04 0.87 -11.89
CA PRO A 119 18.41 1.05 -12.34
C PRO A 119 18.48 1.80 -13.66
N SER A 120 19.61 2.42 -13.94
CA SER A 120 19.88 3.04 -15.23
C SER A 120 19.70 2.05 -16.39
N SER A 121 19.27 2.56 -17.55
CA SER A 121 19.13 1.75 -18.77
C SER A 121 20.47 1.25 -19.33
N THR A 122 21.57 1.92 -19.02
CA THR A 122 22.92 1.60 -19.54
C THR A 122 23.51 0.40 -18.82
N PRO A 123 23.98 -0.66 -19.51
CA PRO A 123 24.51 -1.86 -18.87
C PRO A 123 25.67 -1.61 -17.91
N ALA A 124 26.60 -0.70 -18.27
CA ALA A 124 27.72 -0.34 -17.40
C ALA A 124 27.30 0.26 -16.06
N GLN A 125 26.22 1.04 -16.05
CA GLN A 125 25.68 1.68 -14.85
C GLN A 125 24.77 0.76 -14.03
N ARG A 126 24.30 -0.36 -14.58
CA ARG A 126 23.53 -1.37 -13.83
C ARG A 126 24.38 -2.23 -12.90
N ARG A 127 25.66 -2.46 -13.26
CA ARG A 127 26.53 -3.34 -12.48
C ARG A 127 26.67 -2.92 -11.02
N PRO A 128 26.91 -1.62 -10.68
CA PRO A 128 26.95 -1.18 -9.29
C PRO A 128 25.61 -1.39 -8.56
N TYR A 129 24.48 -1.18 -9.25
CA TYR A 129 23.14 -1.42 -8.68
C TYR A 129 22.94 -2.89 -8.28
N VAL A 130 23.27 -3.82 -9.20
CA VAL A 130 23.14 -5.26 -8.94
C VAL A 130 24.10 -5.70 -7.84
N LEU A 131 25.33 -5.15 -7.81
CA LEU A 131 26.28 -5.42 -6.75
C LEU A 131 25.75 -5.02 -5.37
N LEU A 132 25.18 -3.81 -5.25
CA LEU A 132 24.57 -3.35 -4.01
C LEU A 132 23.39 -4.23 -3.61
N LEU A 133 22.48 -4.54 -4.54
CA LEU A 133 21.33 -5.41 -4.32
C LEU A 133 21.76 -6.79 -3.77
N GLU A 134 22.72 -7.44 -4.41
CA GLU A 134 23.20 -8.76 -4.00
C GLU A 134 23.95 -8.72 -2.67
N ALA A 135 24.76 -7.69 -2.42
CA ALA A 135 25.41 -7.48 -1.13
C ALA A 135 24.41 -7.36 0.01
N MET A 136 23.36 -6.55 -0.19
CA MET A 136 22.32 -6.34 0.82
C MET A 136 21.49 -7.61 1.05
N LYS A 137 21.18 -8.39 -0.02
CA LYS A 137 20.51 -9.69 0.10
C LYS A 137 21.32 -10.68 0.93
N GLN A 138 22.61 -10.85 0.59
CA GLN A 138 23.50 -11.80 1.28
C GLN A 138 23.73 -11.44 2.74
N ALA A 139 23.80 -10.14 3.05
CA ALA A 139 24.00 -9.66 4.41
C ALA A 139 22.69 -9.56 5.22
N ASN A 140 21.51 -9.74 4.59
CA ASN A 140 20.20 -9.48 5.18
C ASN A 140 20.08 -8.07 5.78
N MET A 141 20.57 -7.07 5.03
CA MET A 141 20.65 -5.67 5.50
C MET A 141 19.79 -4.76 4.64
N GLY A 142 19.22 -3.74 5.29
CA GLY A 142 18.66 -2.55 4.68
C GLY A 142 19.64 -1.37 4.84
N ALA A 143 19.40 -0.28 4.13
CA ALA A 143 20.16 0.94 4.25
C ALA A 143 19.26 2.10 4.69
N ILE A 144 19.72 2.88 5.67
CA ILE A 144 19.11 4.16 6.05
C ILE A 144 19.82 5.25 5.28
N GLY A 145 19.06 6.17 4.72
CA GLY A 145 19.60 7.33 4.02
C GLY A 145 18.66 8.52 4.09
N ARG A 146 19.07 9.59 3.43
CA ARG A 146 18.27 10.81 3.29
C ARG A 146 18.35 11.33 1.86
N PHE A 147 17.32 12.01 1.41
CA PHE A 147 17.28 12.64 0.10
C PHE A 147 16.28 13.79 0.06
N VAL A 148 16.43 14.66 -0.91
CA VAL A 148 15.50 15.77 -1.12
C VAL A 148 14.55 15.44 -2.30
N LEU A 149 13.26 15.56 -2.05
CA LEU A 149 12.22 15.40 -3.07
C LEU A 149 11.28 16.60 -3.04
N ARG A 150 11.24 17.36 -4.13
CA ARG A 150 10.41 18.56 -4.28
C ARG A 150 10.65 19.63 -3.20
N GLY A 151 11.91 19.83 -2.82
CA GLY A 151 12.30 20.83 -1.85
C GLY A 151 12.13 20.44 -0.37
N ALA A 152 11.70 19.21 -0.10
CA ALA A 152 11.60 18.66 1.25
C ALA A 152 12.59 17.51 1.44
N GLU A 153 13.23 17.46 2.62
CA GLU A 153 14.08 16.35 3.04
C GLU A 153 13.24 15.17 3.52
N TYR A 154 13.66 13.97 3.14
CA TYR A 154 13.06 12.71 3.56
C TYR A 154 14.13 11.75 4.05
N PHE A 155 13.85 11.06 5.13
CA PHE A 155 14.57 9.86 5.49
C PHE A 155 14.03 8.67 4.71
N ALA A 156 14.91 7.76 4.34
CA ALA A 156 14.58 6.63 3.50
C ALA A 156 15.17 5.34 4.06
N PHE A 157 14.39 4.27 3.96
CA PHE A 157 14.83 2.91 4.15
C PHE A 157 14.88 2.23 2.79
N ILE A 158 16.08 1.80 2.40
CA ILE A 158 16.30 1.06 1.15
C ILE A 158 16.49 -0.41 1.50
N ARG A 159 15.75 -1.30 0.84
CA ARG A 159 15.85 -2.73 1.06
C ARG A 159 15.72 -3.53 -0.23
N PRO A 160 16.29 -4.74 -0.28
CA PRO A 160 16.07 -5.66 -1.39
C PRO A 160 14.62 -6.21 -1.40
N LYS A 161 14.03 -6.32 -2.60
CA LYS A 161 12.76 -6.99 -2.84
C LYS A 161 12.81 -7.74 -4.17
N GLY A 162 12.95 -9.06 -4.12
CA GLY A 162 13.19 -9.85 -5.33
C GLY A 162 14.44 -9.34 -6.08
N GLU A 163 14.32 -9.02 -7.35
CA GLU A 163 15.41 -8.52 -8.20
C GLU A 163 15.49 -6.98 -8.26
N ALA A 164 14.91 -6.28 -7.28
CA ALA A 164 14.89 -4.82 -7.23
C ALA A 164 15.24 -4.30 -5.84
N LEU A 165 15.75 -3.06 -5.79
CA LEU A 165 15.79 -2.25 -4.58
C LEU A 165 14.49 -1.46 -4.47
N VAL A 166 13.98 -1.39 -3.25
CA VAL A 166 12.82 -0.60 -2.85
C VAL A 166 13.27 0.47 -1.88
N LEU A 167 12.73 1.65 -2.01
CA LEU A 167 12.91 2.76 -1.09
C LEU A 167 11.57 3.04 -0.42
N GLU A 168 11.58 3.11 0.89
CA GLU A 168 10.44 3.53 1.70
C GLU A 168 10.80 4.80 2.44
N THR A 169 9.94 5.84 2.34
CA THR A 169 10.10 7.04 3.17
C THR A 169 9.75 6.71 4.61
N LEU A 170 10.47 7.31 5.55
CA LEU A 170 10.29 7.08 6.97
C LEU A 170 9.61 8.28 7.64
N PHE A 171 8.70 8.00 8.55
CA PHE A 171 8.24 8.97 9.54
C PHE A 171 9.36 9.30 10.54
N LEU A 172 9.38 10.52 11.06
CA LEU A 172 10.24 10.87 12.18
C LEU A 172 9.69 10.25 13.47
N ALA A 173 10.58 10.02 14.44
CA ALA A 173 10.17 9.44 15.72
C ALA A 173 9.14 10.31 16.46
N GLU A 174 9.18 11.63 16.26
CA GLU A 174 8.23 12.59 16.83
C GLU A 174 6.83 12.54 16.17
N ASP A 175 6.74 12.03 14.94
CA ASP A 175 5.47 11.88 14.21
C ASP A 175 4.75 10.55 14.56
N VAL A 176 5.47 9.59 15.14
CA VAL A 176 4.93 8.29 15.53
C VAL A 176 4.39 8.38 16.95
N ARG A 177 3.11 8.07 17.11
CA ARG A 177 2.47 8.08 18.43
C ARG A 177 3.04 7.01 19.36
N SER A 178 3.22 7.35 20.62
CA SER A 178 3.58 6.37 21.65
C SER A 178 2.46 5.35 21.82
N GLN A 179 2.82 4.06 21.96
CA GLN A 179 1.87 3.01 22.28
C GLN A 179 1.61 2.86 23.81
N ALA A 180 2.23 3.72 24.64
CA ALA A 180 2.15 3.62 26.10
C ALA A 180 0.72 3.58 26.64
N GLU A 181 -0.21 4.33 26.04
CA GLU A 181 -1.64 4.30 26.39
C GLU A 181 -2.27 2.92 26.17
N ILE A 182 -1.84 2.21 25.12
CA ILE A 182 -2.32 0.85 24.83
C ILE A 182 -1.70 -0.13 25.79
N ASP A 183 -0.41 0.00 26.06
CA ASP A 183 0.32 -0.83 27.02
C ASP A 183 -0.31 -0.74 28.42
N GLU A 184 -0.67 0.46 28.86
CA GLU A 184 -1.38 0.69 30.11
C GLU A 184 -2.79 0.07 30.11
N ALA A 185 -3.52 0.17 29.01
CA ALA A 185 -4.88 -0.37 28.89
C ALA A 185 -4.92 -1.90 28.94
N VAL A 186 -3.88 -2.59 28.48
CA VAL A 186 -3.79 -4.06 28.52
C VAL A 186 -3.04 -4.60 29.74
N ALA A 187 -2.36 -3.74 30.48
CA ALA A 187 -1.57 -4.14 31.64
C ALA A 187 -2.46 -4.82 32.70
N GLY A 188 -1.98 -5.94 33.24
CA GLY A 188 -2.69 -6.70 34.29
C GLY A 188 -3.85 -7.55 33.77
N THR A 189 -4.11 -7.59 32.46
CA THR A 189 -5.11 -8.50 31.89
C THR A 189 -4.57 -9.95 31.90
N GLU A 190 -5.21 -10.81 32.65
CA GLU A 190 -4.83 -12.24 32.72
C GLU A 190 -5.53 -13.04 31.63
N VAL A 191 -4.79 -13.88 30.92
CA VAL A 191 -5.30 -14.83 29.94
C VAL A 191 -5.17 -16.25 30.49
N LYS A 192 -6.27 -17.01 30.45
CA LYS A 192 -6.27 -18.41 30.88
C LYS A 192 -5.68 -19.30 29.80
N GLU A 193 -4.90 -20.32 30.22
CA GLU A 193 -4.25 -21.27 29.30
C GLU A 193 -5.27 -21.96 28.37
N ALA A 194 -6.43 -22.35 28.88
CA ALA A 194 -7.48 -22.98 28.07
C ALA A 194 -8.07 -22.04 26.99
N GLU A 195 -8.10 -20.73 27.22
CA GLU A 195 -8.54 -19.75 26.27
C GLU A 195 -7.47 -19.54 25.18
N LEU A 196 -6.20 -19.54 25.61
CA LEU A 196 -5.05 -19.43 24.69
C LEU A 196 -4.95 -20.65 23.76
N ASP A 197 -5.14 -21.86 24.29
CA ASP A 197 -5.12 -23.07 23.48
C ASP A 197 -6.26 -23.14 22.46
N LEU A 198 -7.46 -22.68 22.82
CA LEU A 198 -8.57 -22.57 21.87
C LEU A 198 -8.29 -21.51 20.81
N ALA A 199 -7.72 -20.36 21.19
CA ALA A 199 -7.34 -19.32 20.24
C ALA A 199 -6.28 -19.83 19.25
N ARG A 200 -5.27 -20.58 19.72
CA ARG A 200 -4.27 -21.22 18.85
C ARG A 200 -4.92 -22.19 17.86
N GLN A 201 -5.85 -23.04 18.30
CA GLN A 201 -6.56 -23.96 17.40
C GLN A 201 -7.36 -23.22 16.32
N VAL A 202 -7.99 -22.09 16.64
CA VAL A 202 -8.65 -21.24 15.64
C VAL A 202 -7.63 -20.68 14.65
N MET A 203 -6.51 -20.14 15.15
CA MET A 203 -5.43 -19.62 14.29
C MET A 203 -4.90 -20.70 13.35
N ASP A 204 -4.59 -21.89 13.87
CA ASP A 204 -4.08 -23.02 13.05
C ASP A 204 -5.09 -23.47 11.98
N SER A 205 -6.39 -23.30 12.24
CA SER A 205 -7.43 -23.63 11.26
C SER A 205 -7.54 -22.62 10.13
N LEU A 206 -7.04 -21.40 10.35
CA LEU A 206 -7.09 -20.27 9.41
C LEU A 206 -5.73 -19.99 8.76
N VAL A 207 -4.68 -20.73 9.11
CA VAL A 207 -3.37 -20.61 8.48
C VAL A 207 -3.49 -20.83 6.97
N GLY A 208 -2.99 -19.89 6.20
CA GLY A 208 -2.94 -19.93 4.73
C GLY A 208 -1.80 -19.07 4.20
N ASP A 209 -1.51 -19.21 2.92
CA ASP A 209 -0.56 -18.36 2.25
C ASP A 209 -1.15 -16.96 1.99
N PHE A 210 -0.28 -15.94 2.01
CA PHE A 210 -0.71 -14.59 1.68
C PHE A 210 -0.74 -14.41 0.15
N GLU A 211 -1.96 -14.43 -0.41
CA GLU A 211 -2.21 -14.22 -1.84
C GLU A 211 -2.73 -12.79 -2.07
N PRO A 212 -1.88 -11.85 -2.52
CA PRO A 212 -2.29 -10.46 -2.73
C PRO A 212 -3.46 -10.30 -3.71
N GLU A 213 -3.57 -11.24 -4.67
CA GLU A 213 -4.64 -11.25 -5.65
C GLU A 213 -6.02 -11.53 -5.05
N GLU A 214 -6.09 -12.15 -3.87
CA GLU A 214 -7.35 -12.38 -3.15
C GLU A 214 -7.87 -11.12 -2.45
N LEU A 215 -7.04 -10.09 -2.32
CA LEU A 215 -7.44 -8.83 -1.69
C LEU A 215 -8.31 -8.00 -2.65
N HIS A 216 -9.60 -8.29 -2.69
CA HIS A 216 -10.57 -7.58 -3.51
C HIS A 216 -11.37 -6.56 -2.69
N SER A 217 -11.60 -5.38 -3.28
CA SER A 217 -12.50 -4.40 -2.69
C SER A 217 -13.92 -4.63 -3.17
N GLN A 218 -14.77 -5.19 -2.31
CA GLN A 218 -16.20 -5.38 -2.60
C GLN A 218 -16.86 -4.03 -2.94
N TYR A 219 -16.52 -2.97 -2.20
CA TYR A 219 -17.03 -1.62 -2.49
C TYR A 219 -16.74 -1.16 -3.93
N ARG A 220 -15.54 -1.45 -4.47
CA ARG A 220 -15.21 -1.06 -5.86
C ARG A 220 -16.03 -1.85 -6.87
N SER A 221 -16.26 -3.13 -6.59
CA SER A 221 -17.13 -3.99 -7.43
C SER A 221 -18.56 -3.49 -7.44
N ASP A 222 -19.13 -3.25 -6.28
CA ASP A 222 -20.50 -2.77 -6.12
C ASP A 222 -20.69 -1.37 -6.73
N LEU A 223 -19.68 -0.49 -6.58
CA LEU A 223 -19.70 0.83 -7.20
C LEU A 223 -19.74 0.77 -8.72
N ARG A 224 -18.92 -0.11 -9.34
CA ARG A 224 -18.95 -0.31 -10.79
C ARG A 224 -20.29 -0.85 -11.25
N GLN A 225 -20.80 -1.89 -10.59
CA GLN A 225 -22.10 -2.48 -10.90
C GLN A 225 -23.23 -1.44 -10.79
N MET A 226 -23.20 -0.61 -9.73
CA MET A 226 -24.16 0.48 -9.57
C MET A 226 -24.09 1.49 -10.72
N LEU A 227 -22.90 1.87 -11.16
CA LEU A 227 -22.73 2.84 -12.24
C LEU A 227 -23.16 2.26 -13.60
N GLU A 228 -22.85 1.00 -13.87
CA GLU A 228 -23.29 0.28 -15.05
C GLU A 228 -24.82 0.18 -15.08
N ALA A 229 -25.46 -0.24 -13.97
CA ALA A 229 -26.91 -0.27 -13.88
C ALA A 229 -27.56 1.10 -14.11
N LYS A 230 -26.94 2.19 -13.62
CA LYS A 230 -27.43 3.57 -13.89
C LYS A 230 -27.26 3.99 -15.34
N LEU A 231 -26.20 3.54 -16.01
CA LEU A 231 -26.01 3.81 -17.45
C LEU A 231 -27.09 3.10 -18.28
N ASP A 232 -27.47 1.87 -17.88
CA ASP A 232 -28.49 1.07 -18.54
C ASP A 232 -29.93 1.46 -18.14
N GLY A 233 -30.09 2.48 -17.29
CA GLY A 233 -31.41 2.98 -16.85
C GLY A 233 -32.16 2.06 -15.88
N GLN A 234 -31.46 1.12 -15.24
CA GLN A 234 -32.04 0.21 -14.26
C GLN A 234 -32.11 0.84 -12.86
N GLU A 235 -33.20 0.53 -12.10
CA GLU A 235 -33.30 0.91 -10.69
C GLU A 235 -32.37 0.05 -9.82
N ILE A 236 -31.66 0.70 -8.89
CA ILE A 236 -30.72 0.02 -8.01
C ILE A 236 -31.47 -0.54 -6.81
N THR A 237 -31.44 -1.84 -6.62
CA THR A 237 -31.81 -2.52 -5.39
C THR A 237 -30.68 -2.35 -4.37
N LYS A 238 -30.99 -1.78 -3.17
CA LYS A 238 -30.02 -1.74 -2.08
C LYS A 238 -29.79 -3.15 -1.57
N PRO A 239 -28.52 -3.59 -1.39
CA PRO A 239 -28.27 -4.85 -0.70
C PRO A 239 -28.82 -4.76 0.74
N GLU A 240 -29.45 -5.86 1.18
CA GLU A 240 -29.89 -5.96 2.59
C GLU A 240 -28.67 -5.90 3.52
N PRO A 241 -28.76 -5.14 4.61
CA PRO A 241 -27.69 -5.11 5.61
C PRO A 241 -27.49 -6.53 6.18
N ALA A 242 -26.24 -6.93 6.32
CA ALA A 242 -25.90 -8.19 6.96
C ALA A 242 -26.46 -8.23 8.40
N PRO A 243 -27.01 -9.36 8.84
CA PRO A 243 -27.56 -9.49 10.20
C PRO A 243 -26.46 -9.25 11.25
N GLU A 244 -26.80 -8.44 12.26
CA GLU A 244 -25.90 -8.16 13.38
C GLU A 244 -25.63 -9.46 14.12
N THR A 245 -24.32 -9.78 14.31
CA THR A 245 -23.90 -10.92 15.10
C THR A 245 -24.16 -10.64 16.59
N PRO A 246 -24.93 -11.48 17.32
CA PRO A 246 -25.13 -11.30 18.74
C PRO A 246 -23.82 -11.40 19.52
N VAL A 247 -23.69 -10.60 20.59
CA VAL A 247 -22.56 -10.67 21.53
C VAL A 247 -22.65 -12.02 22.27
N VAL A 248 -21.77 -12.95 21.92
CA VAL A 248 -21.67 -14.30 22.51
C VAL A 248 -20.50 -14.31 23.49
N ASP A 249 -20.56 -15.17 24.50
CA ASP A 249 -19.41 -15.43 25.39
C ASP A 249 -18.20 -15.83 24.55
N LEU A 250 -17.02 -15.29 24.88
CA LEU A 250 -15.78 -15.51 24.14
C LEU A 250 -15.47 -17.00 23.97
N MET A 251 -15.67 -17.81 25.03
CA MET A 251 -15.44 -19.25 24.98
C MET A 251 -16.42 -19.99 24.07
N GLU A 252 -17.66 -19.57 24.00
CA GLU A 252 -18.65 -20.13 23.10
C GLU A 252 -18.39 -19.71 21.65
N ALA A 253 -17.99 -18.47 21.42
CA ALA A 253 -17.60 -17.96 20.11
C ALA A 253 -16.38 -18.70 19.56
N LEU A 254 -15.35 -18.92 20.38
CA LEU A 254 -14.14 -19.67 19.99
C LEU A 254 -14.46 -21.14 19.65
N LYS A 255 -15.26 -21.82 20.48
CA LYS A 255 -15.68 -23.22 20.22
C LYS A 255 -16.48 -23.34 18.91
N ARG A 256 -17.37 -22.38 18.63
CA ARG A 256 -18.14 -22.32 17.39
C ARG A 256 -17.24 -22.09 16.19
N SER A 257 -16.27 -21.19 16.27
CA SER A 257 -15.31 -20.92 15.20
C SER A 257 -14.44 -22.14 14.87
N VAL A 258 -14.01 -22.92 15.89
CA VAL A 258 -13.29 -24.18 15.67
C VAL A 258 -14.16 -25.19 14.92
N ALA A 259 -15.43 -25.38 15.32
CA ALA A 259 -16.34 -26.30 14.67
C ALA A 259 -16.60 -25.90 13.20
N GLU A 260 -16.88 -24.64 12.93
CA GLU A 260 -17.10 -24.12 11.55
C GLU A 260 -15.85 -24.27 10.67
N ALA A 261 -14.65 -24.08 11.21
CA ALA A 261 -13.40 -24.25 10.50
C ALA A 261 -13.11 -25.73 10.16
N GLN A 262 -13.44 -26.65 11.06
CA GLN A 262 -13.33 -28.09 10.83
C GLN A 262 -14.29 -28.56 9.72
N ASP A 263 -15.52 -28.07 9.70
CA ASP A 263 -16.51 -28.38 8.66
C ASP A 263 -16.08 -27.86 7.27
N ARG A 264 -15.48 -26.66 7.20
CA ARG A 264 -14.91 -26.13 5.95
C ARG A 264 -13.77 -27.00 5.41
N LYS A 265 -12.85 -27.46 6.27
CA LYS A 265 -11.77 -28.39 5.87
C LYS A 265 -12.31 -29.74 5.41
N ALA A 266 -13.35 -30.25 6.03
CA ALA A 266 -13.98 -31.52 5.64
C ALA A 266 -14.68 -31.43 4.27
N THR A 267 -15.36 -30.31 3.98
CA THR A 267 -16.01 -30.07 2.69
C THR A 267 -15.03 -29.81 1.56
N ALA A 268 -13.92 -29.11 1.82
CA ALA A 268 -12.85 -28.90 0.84
C ALA A 268 -12.13 -30.22 0.48
N ALA A 269 -11.90 -31.11 1.45
CA ALA A 269 -11.27 -32.42 1.22
C ALA A 269 -12.17 -33.37 0.39
N THR A 270 -13.50 -33.26 0.51
CA THR A 270 -14.46 -34.05 -0.31
C THR A 270 -14.60 -33.52 -1.74
N GLY A 271 -14.49 -32.20 -1.94
CA GLY A 271 -14.50 -31.56 -3.28
C GLY A 271 -13.28 -31.94 -4.13
N SER A 272 -12.07 -31.98 -3.52
CA SER A 272 -10.83 -32.35 -4.21
C SER A 272 -10.77 -33.84 -4.60
N ARG A 273 -11.46 -34.74 -3.93
CA ARG A 273 -11.55 -36.15 -4.30
C ARG A 273 -12.45 -36.41 -5.54
N LYS A 274 -13.48 -35.60 -5.76
CA LYS A 274 -14.37 -35.74 -6.92
C LYS A 274 -13.72 -35.29 -8.24
N THR A 275 -12.86 -34.30 -8.23
CA THR A 275 -12.17 -33.83 -9.42
C THR A 275 -11.01 -34.74 -9.86
N LYS A 276 -10.34 -35.45 -8.95
CA LYS A 276 -9.28 -36.41 -9.28
C LYS A 276 -9.79 -37.77 -9.83
N ALA A 277 -11.06 -38.11 -9.59
CA ALA A 277 -11.68 -39.33 -10.13
C ALA A 277 -12.17 -39.19 -11.57
N ALA A 278 -12.50 -37.97 -12.01
CA ALA A 278 -12.98 -37.70 -13.38
C ALA A 278 -11.86 -37.60 -14.44
N SER A 279 -10.59 -37.43 -14.05
CA SER A 279 -9.47 -37.25 -14.99
C SER A 279 -8.73 -38.55 -15.39
N LYS A 280 -9.13 -39.73 -14.88
CA LYS A 280 -8.47 -41.03 -15.16
C LYS A 280 -9.19 -41.97 -16.14
N SER A 281 -10.27 -41.54 -16.78
CA SER A 281 -11.05 -42.42 -17.69
C SER A 281 -11.11 -41.90 -19.13
N GLY A 282 -10.00 -41.55 -19.74
CA GLY A 282 -10.00 -41.00 -21.10
C GLY A 282 -8.70 -41.20 -21.89
N SER A 283 -8.09 -42.40 -21.82
CA SER A 283 -6.97 -42.73 -22.73
C SER A 283 -7.10 -44.17 -23.18
N ARG A 284 -7.86 -44.40 -24.26
CA ARG A 284 -7.82 -45.65 -24.98
C ARG A 284 -7.72 -45.38 -26.49
N THR A 285 -6.50 -45.52 -26.95
CA THR A 285 -6.07 -46.07 -28.27
C THR A 285 -6.96 -45.84 -29.49
N ARG A 286 -6.45 -45.10 -30.44
CA ARG A 286 -6.76 -45.26 -31.85
C ARG A 286 -5.48 -45.47 -32.66
N ARG A 287 -5.17 -46.74 -32.99
CA ARG A 287 -4.18 -47.18 -33.97
C ARG A 287 -4.58 -46.62 -35.35
N GLN A 288 -3.67 -46.01 -36.06
CA GLN A 288 -3.73 -45.81 -37.51
C GLN A 288 -2.97 -46.92 -38.25
N PRO A 289 -3.53 -47.43 -39.35
CA PRO A 289 -2.81 -48.37 -40.21
C PRO A 289 -1.93 -47.63 -41.22
N ALA A 290 -0.79 -48.25 -41.50
CA ALA A 290 0.16 -47.86 -42.51
C ALA A 290 -0.43 -47.83 -43.92
N ARG A 291 -0.01 -46.87 -44.75
CA ARG A 291 -0.09 -46.96 -46.21
C ARG A 291 1.31 -46.74 -46.78
N LYS A 292 1.68 -47.73 -47.62
CA LYS A 292 2.89 -47.84 -48.44
C LYS A 292 2.80 -46.96 -49.69
N SER A 293 3.97 -46.61 -50.20
CA SER A 293 4.44 -46.44 -51.62
C SER A 293 3.72 -45.31 -52.44
N ALA A 294 4.42 -44.41 -53.11
CA ALA A 294 5.46 -44.65 -54.11
C ALA A 294 6.42 -43.44 -54.11
#